data_fba43722aa653d95595b407da88029ef
#
_entry.id   fba43722aa653d95595b407da88029ef
#
_cell.length_a   1.000
_cell.length_b   1.000
_cell.length_c   1.000
_cell.angle_alpha   90.00
_cell.angle_beta   90.00
_cell.angle_gamma   90.00
#
_symmetry.space_group_name_H-M   'P 1'
#
loop_
_entity.id
_entity.type
_entity.pdbx_description
1 polymer ?
#
loop_
_entity_poly.entity_id
_entity_poly.type
_entity_poly.pdbx_seq_one_letter_code
_entity_poly.pdbx_strand_id
1 'polypeptide(L)'
;MSALGKPGFIWRSAPVLLVSALVLFASTLASAQAAGRQDRANAFAQIRNVLRVQQAAWNRGDIDAFMNGYARSRSTTFVSEDTVRRGWETVRDRYRKKYSDRAKMGLLTFSDLEITSLGSDAAVVLGRWKLKRAQDQPHGRFTLIFRKTADGWRIVHDHTSEAK
;
A
#
# COMPACT_ATOMS: atom_id res chain seq x y z
N MET A 1 3.35 -11.39 -87.77
CA MET A 1 4.06 -12.37 -86.89
C MET A 1 4.03 -11.71 -85.50
N SER A 2 3.19 -12.26 -84.63
CA SER A 2 2.89 -11.77 -83.32
C SER A 2 3.90 -12.28 -82.28
N ALA A 3 4.40 -11.38 -81.41
CA ALA A 3 5.13 -11.75 -80.19
C ALA A 3 4.29 -11.42 -78.98
N LEU A 4 3.79 -12.46 -78.34
CA LEU A 4 3.06 -12.33 -77.02
C LEU A 4 4.04 -12.10 -75.91
N GLY A 5 3.91 -10.97 -75.21
CA GLY A 5 4.59 -10.65 -73.97
C GLY A 5 3.92 -11.42 -72.84
N LYS A 6 4.72 -12.09 -72.02
CA LYS A 6 4.29 -12.78 -70.77
C LYS A 6 4.05 -11.76 -69.64
N PRO A 7 2.97 -11.86 -68.83
CA PRO A 7 2.78 -11.00 -67.65
C PRO A 7 3.72 -11.44 -66.53
N GLY A 8 4.48 -10.50 -66.00
CA GLY A 8 5.33 -10.68 -64.81
C GLY A 8 4.47 -10.85 -63.56
N PHE A 9 4.72 -11.93 -62.84
CA PHE A 9 4.08 -12.26 -61.58
C PHE A 9 4.73 -11.43 -60.43
N ILE A 10 4.01 -10.43 -59.97
CA ILE A 10 4.49 -9.61 -58.81
C ILE A 10 4.17 -10.37 -57.54
N TRP A 11 5.18 -10.89 -56.85
CA TRP A 11 5.06 -11.45 -55.52
C TRP A 11 4.81 -10.30 -54.51
N ARG A 12 3.62 -10.29 -53.94
CA ARG A 12 3.24 -9.34 -52.90
C ARG A 12 3.81 -9.81 -51.55
N SER A 13 4.92 -9.21 -51.09
CA SER A 13 5.61 -9.51 -49.82
C SER A 13 4.89 -8.83 -48.60
N ALA A 14 3.57 -8.97 -48.52
CA ALA A 14 2.78 -8.31 -47.46
C ALA A 14 2.66 -9.01 -46.09
N PRO A 15 2.94 -10.31 -45.87
CA PRO A 15 2.70 -10.94 -44.58
C PRO A 15 3.81 -10.74 -43.55
N VAL A 16 5.05 -10.46 -43.94
CA VAL A 16 6.19 -10.40 -43.00
C VAL A 16 6.16 -9.15 -42.10
N LEU A 17 5.69 -8.03 -42.60
CA LEU A 17 5.61 -6.77 -41.81
C LEU A 17 4.54 -6.82 -40.72
N LEU A 18 3.42 -7.53 -40.90
CA LEU A 18 2.35 -7.68 -39.92
C LEU A 18 2.76 -8.54 -38.73
N VAL A 19 3.52 -9.61 -38.95
CA VAL A 19 4.02 -10.50 -37.89
C VAL A 19 5.04 -9.79 -37.02
N SER A 20 5.94 -9.00 -37.62
CA SER A 20 6.95 -8.22 -36.88
C SER A 20 6.32 -7.14 -35.98
N ALA A 21 5.29 -6.45 -36.46
CA ALA A 21 4.57 -5.45 -35.68
C ALA A 21 3.82 -6.08 -34.47
N LEU A 22 3.23 -7.27 -34.67
CA LEU A 22 2.51 -7.98 -33.60
C LEU A 22 3.45 -8.45 -32.47
N VAL A 23 4.66 -8.95 -32.84
CA VAL A 23 5.67 -9.37 -31.86
C VAL A 23 6.22 -8.20 -31.06
N LEU A 24 6.45 -7.04 -31.69
CA LEU A 24 6.89 -5.83 -31.01
C LEU A 24 5.81 -5.29 -30.05
N PHE A 25 4.55 -5.35 -30.45
CA PHE A 25 3.43 -4.90 -29.59
C PHE A 25 3.24 -5.82 -28.37
N ALA A 26 3.35 -7.14 -28.56
CA ALA A 26 3.27 -8.11 -27.47
C ALA A 26 4.41 -7.94 -26.46
N SER A 27 5.65 -7.65 -26.91
CA SER A 27 6.80 -7.44 -26.04
C SER A 27 6.69 -6.14 -25.23
N THR A 28 6.15 -5.06 -25.80
CA THR A 28 5.92 -3.80 -25.08
C THR A 28 4.85 -3.93 -24.00
N LEU A 29 3.76 -4.65 -24.29
CA LEU A 29 2.71 -4.94 -23.31
C LEU A 29 3.23 -5.80 -22.14
N ALA A 30 4.01 -6.83 -22.43
CA ALA A 30 4.61 -7.68 -21.40
C ALA A 30 5.57 -6.90 -20.50
N SER A 31 6.36 -5.99 -21.06
CA SER A 31 7.27 -5.11 -20.30
C SER A 31 6.52 -4.13 -19.41
N ALA A 32 5.46 -3.52 -19.91
CA ALA A 32 4.61 -2.60 -19.11
C ALA A 32 3.91 -3.31 -17.94
N GLN A 33 3.43 -4.54 -18.18
CA GLN A 33 2.82 -5.35 -17.11
C GLN A 33 3.85 -5.79 -16.05
N ALA A 34 5.08 -6.12 -16.48
CA ALA A 34 6.16 -6.46 -15.56
C ALA A 34 6.56 -5.24 -14.69
N ALA A 35 6.69 -4.07 -15.29
CA ALA A 35 6.96 -2.82 -14.58
C ALA A 35 5.86 -2.50 -13.56
N GLY A 36 4.58 -2.60 -13.95
CA GLY A 36 3.46 -2.35 -13.04
C GLY A 36 3.38 -3.36 -11.88
N ARG A 37 3.79 -4.62 -12.10
CA ARG A 37 3.92 -5.63 -11.02
C ARG A 37 5.05 -5.28 -10.05
N GLN A 38 6.20 -4.86 -10.59
CA GLN A 38 7.35 -4.46 -9.79
C GLN A 38 7.03 -3.22 -8.94
N ASP A 39 6.39 -2.21 -9.50
CA ASP A 39 5.99 -0.99 -8.77
C ASP A 39 5.02 -1.32 -7.62
N ARG A 40 4.08 -2.23 -7.86
CA ARG A 40 3.16 -2.70 -6.82
C ARG A 40 3.90 -3.46 -5.70
N ALA A 41 4.82 -4.34 -6.05
CA ALA A 41 5.64 -5.07 -5.08
C ALA A 41 6.48 -4.11 -4.23
N ASN A 42 7.06 -3.09 -4.84
CA ASN A 42 7.81 -2.04 -4.16
C ASN A 42 6.93 -1.22 -3.20
N ALA A 43 5.72 -0.84 -3.65
CA ALA A 43 4.74 -0.15 -2.81
C ALA A 43 4.36 -0.99 -1.58
N PHE A 44 4.09 -2.27 -1.76
CA PHE A 44 3.75 -3.18 -0.65
C PHE A 44 4.90 -3.36 0.34
N ALA A 45 6.14 -3.46 -0.15
CA ALA A 45 7.32 -3.53 0.70
C ALA A 45 7.48 -2.24 1.54
N GLN A 46 7.27 -1.07 0.94
CA GLN A 46 7.33 0.22 1.65
C GLN A 46 6.22 0.35 2.71
N ILE A 47 4.98 -0.05 2.40
CA ILE A 47 3.86 -0.04 3.36
C ILE A 47 4.14 -0.99 4.54
N ARG A 48 4.61 -2.21 4.29
CA ARG A 48 5.03 -3.14 5.35
C ARG A 48 6.14 -2.55 6.21
N ASN A 49 7.09 -1.84 5.61
CA ASN A 49 8.14 -1.16 6.35
C ASN A 49 7.60 -0.05 7.26
N VAL A 50 6.62 0.75 6.82
CA VAL A 50 5.96 1.75 7.69
C VAL A 50 5.37 1.08 8.92
N LEU A 51 4.62 0.00 8.76
CA LEU A 51 4.02 -0.72 9.89
C LEU A 51 5.08 -1.35 10.80
N ARG A 52 6.16 -1.91 10.24
CA ARG A 52 7.28 -2.45 11.02
C ARG A 52 7.96 -1.36 11.87
N VAL A 53 8.19 -0.18 11.28
CA VAL A 53 8.79 0.96 12.00
C VAL A 53 7.86 1.47 13.09
N GLN A 54 6.54 1.55 12.84
CA GLN A 54 5.54 1.91 13.84
C GLN A 54 5.54 0.92 15.01
N GLN A 55 5.52 -0.39 14.74
CA GLN A 55 5.56 -1.41 15.78
C GLN A 55 6.86 -1.31 16.62
N ALA A 56 7.99 -1.09 15.97
CA ALA A 56 9.26 -0.91 16.66
C ALA A 56 9.28 0.36 17.52
N ALA A 57 8.72 1.48 17.02
CA ALA A 57 8.60 2.73 17.77
C ALA A 57 7.72 2.57 19.01
N TRP A 58 6.53 1.97 18.84
CA TRP A 58 5.64 1.63 19.95
C TRP A 58 6.35 0.80 21.02
N ASN A 59 7.03 -0.25 20.60
CA ASN A 59 7.70 -1.18 21.52
C ASN A 59 8.89 -0.56 22.26
N ARG A 60 9.38 0.59 21.82
CA ARG A 60 10.32 1.46 22.56
C ARG A 60 9.63 2.50 23.47
N GLY A 61 8.32 2.67 23.35
CA GLY A 61 7.59 3.71 24.08
C GLY A 61 7.56 5.06 23.36
N ASP A 62 7.92 5.11 22.09
CA ASP A 62 8.04 6.34 21.30
C ASP A 62 6.77 6.54 20.45
N ILE A 63 5.76 7.20 21.06
CA ILE A 63 4.51 7.49 20.37
C ILE A 63 4.71 8.48 19.21
N ASP A 64 5.65 9.40 19.31
CA ASP A 64 5.89 10.37 18.24
C ASP A 64 6.49 9.71 17.01
N ALA A 65 7.44 8.80 17.20
CA ALA A 65 7.96 8.00 16.09
C ALA A 65 6.88 7.03 15.52
N PHE A 66 6.00 6.47 16.36
CA PHE A 66 4.83 5.71 15.90
C PHE A 66 3.93 6.57 15.01
N MET A 67 3.66 7.80 15.40
CA MET A 67 2.82 8.73 14.66
C MET A 67 3.42 9.21 13.33
N ASN A 68 4.72 9.01 13.08
CA ASN A 68 5.33 9.26 11.77
C ASN A 68 4.82 8.31 10.67
N GLY A 69 4.17 7.21 11.02
CA GLY A 69 3.47 6.36 10.05
C GLY A 69 2.22 7.01 9.45
N TYR A 70 1.66 8.03 10.12
CA TYR A 70 0.50 8.77 9.65
C TYR A 70 0.90 10.02 8.87
N ALA A 71 0.06 10.41 7.91
CA ALA A 71 0.23 11.67 7.19
C ALA A 71 0.04 12.85 8.14
N ARG A 72 0.95 13.83 8.10
CA ARG A 72 0.86 15.07 8.88
C ARG A 72 -0.15 16.02 8.22
N SER A 73 -1.45 15.70 8.36
CA SER A 73 -2.55 16.41 7.72
C SER A 73 -3.71 16.64 8.68
N ARG A 74 -4.44 17.72 8.48
CA ARG A 74 -5.71 17.98 9.16
C ARG A 74 -6.80 16.99 8.77
N SER A 75 -6.67 16.33 7.62
CA SER A 75 -7.61 15.32 7.12
C SER A 75 -7.29 13.90 7.59
N THR A 76 -6.15 13.65 8.23
CA THR A 76 -5.82 12.35 8.81
C THR A 76 -6.93 11.93 9.76
N THR A 77 -7.55 10.78 9.49
CA THR A 77 -8.73 10.31 10.20
C THR A 77 -8.42 9.07 11.01
N PHE A 78 -8.89 9.04 12.24
CA PHE A 78 -8.86 7.87 13.12
C PHE A 78 -10.26 7.57 13.63
N VAL A 79 -10.72 6.35 13.41
CA VAL A 79 -12.03 5.85 13.85
C VAL A 79 -11.83 4.70 14.84
N SER A 80 -12.45 4.80 15.99
CA SER A 80 -12.53 3.69 16.95
C SER A 80 -13.85 3.77 17.72
N GLU A 81 -14.47 2.62 17.92
CA GLU A 81 -15.83 2.57 18.51
C GLU A 81 -16.79 3.47 17.71
N ASP A 82 -17.49 4.36 18.36
CA ASP A 82 -18.41 5.35 17.75
C ASP A 82 -17.76 6.75 17.60
N THR A 83 -16.42 6.85 17.62
CA THR A 83 -15.73 8.13 17.61
C THR A 83 -14.87 8.31 16.38
N VAL A 84 -15.09 9.41 15.66
CA VAL A 84 -14.25 9.87 14.53
C VAL A 84 -13.38 11.04 14.98
N ARG A 85 -12.08 10.92 14.86
CA ARG A 85 -11.09 11.97 15.14
C ARG A 85 -10.39 12.38 13.86
N ARG A 86 -10.21 13.69 13.65
CA ARG A 86 -9.54 14.25 12.48
C ARG A 86 -8.38 15.14 12.90
N GLY A 87 -7.33 15.12 12.11
CA GLY A 87 -6.09 15.85 12.33
C GLY A 87 -5.02 15.00 13.00
N TRP A 88 -3.81 15.04 12.41
CA TRP A 88 -2.65 14.29 12.92
C TRP A 88 -2.37 14.58 14.40
N GLU A 89 -2.41 15.85 14.80
CA GLU A 89 -2.16 16.25 16.17
C GLU A 89 -3.22 15.71 17.14
N THR A 90 -4.50 15.79 16.76
CA THR A 90 -5.62 15.24 17.54
C THR A 90 -5.45 13.73 17.76
N VAL A 91 -5.03 13.01 16.72
CA VAL A 91 -4.79 11.55 16.81
C VAL A 91 -3.57 11.26 17.70
N ARG A 92 -2.47 12.01 17.56
CA ARG A 92 -1.27 11.89 18.40
C ARG A 92 -1.61 12.12 19.88
N ASP A 93 -2.32 13.18 20.18
CA ASP A 93 -2.64 13.56 21.57
C ASP A 93 -3.57 12.53 22.22
N ARG A 94 -4.50 11.93 21.45
CA ARG A 94 -5.27 10.77 21.91
C ARG A 94 -4.36 9.59 22.27
N TYR A 95 -3.37 9.27 21.43
CA TYR A 95 -2.44 8.19 21.73
C TYR A 95 -1.64 8.47 23.00
N ARG A 96 -1.08 9.67 23.15
CA ARG A 96 -0.34 10.09 24.34
C ARG A 96 -1.18 10.02 25.60
N LYS A 97 -2.47 10.42 25.53
CA LYS A 97 -3.40 10.36 26.67
C LYS A 97 -3.79 8.93 27.03
N LYS A 98 -4.14 8.09 26.03
CA LYS A 98 -4.58 6.70 26.27
C LYS A 98 -3.43 5.82 26.73
N TYR A 99 -2.23 6.04 26.22
CA TYR A 99 -1.04 5.21 26.43
C TYR A 99 0.07 6.01 27.11
N SER A 100 -0.24 6.59 28.27
CA SER A 100 0.62 7.54 28.98
C SER A 100 1.89 6.95 29.58
N ASP A 101 1.98 5.62 29.65
CA ASP A 101 3.10 4.91 30.25
C ASP A 101 3.31 3.53 29.59
N ARG A 102 4.44 2.89 29.89
CA ARG A 102 4.83 1.60 29.33
C ARG A 102 3.88 0.46 29.71
N ALA A 103 3.29 0.50 30.88
CA ALA A 103 2.36 -0.53 31.33
C ALA A 103 1.08 -0.51 30.49
N LYS A 104 0.56 0.68 30.18
CA LYS A 104 -0.59 0.87 29.29
C LYS A 104 -0.29 0.57 27.83
N MET A 105 0.92 0.84 27.37
CA MET A 105 1.34 0.52 26.00
C MET A 105 1.46 -0.98 25.77
N GLY A 106 2.14 -1.71 26.63
CA GLY A 106 2.49 -3.09 26.41
C GLY A 106 3.40 -3.29 25.19
N LEU A 107 3.48 -4.52 24.70
CA LEU A 107 4.17 -4.86 23.46
C LEU A 107 3.18 -5.02 22.32
N LEU A 108 3.33 -4.22 21.27
CA LEU A 108 2.49 -4.24 20.08
C LEU A 108 3.00 -5.31 19.10
N THR A 109 2.06 -6.06 18.55
CA THR A 109 2.30 -6.94 17.40
C THR A 109 1.22 -6.65 16.34
N PHE A 110 1.66 -6.44 15.11
CA PHE A 110 0.80 -6.48 13.92
C PHE A 110 0.92 -7.85 13.25
N SER A 111 -0.21 -8.43 12.84
CA SER A 111 -0.28 -9.71 12.12
C SER A 111 -1.36 -9.70 11.06
N ASP A 112 -1.41 -10.78 10.26
CA ASP A 112 -2.44 -11.02 9.23
C ASP A 112 -2.58 -9.83 8.27
N LEU A 113 -1.45 -9.29 7.80
CA LEU A 113 -1.41 -8.11 6.95
C LEU A 113 -1.75 -8.47 5.51
N GLU A 114 -2.91 -8.03 5.06
CA GLU A 114 -3.39 -8.10 3.67
C GLU A 114 -3.33 -6.70 3.05
N ILE A 115 -2.57 -6.54 1.96
CA ILE A 115 -2.40 -5.25 1.28
C ILE A 115 -3.04 -5.35 -0.10
N THR A 116 -3.97 -4.46 -0.37
CA THR A 116 -4.64 -4.32 -1.68
C THR A 116 -4.32 -2.95 -2.28
N SER A 117 -3.79 -2.94 -3.50
CA SER A 117 -3.56 -1.69 -4.24
C SER A 117 -4.90 -1.11 -4.73
N LEU A 118 -5.09 0.17 -4.54
CA LEU A 118 -6.21 0.95 -5.06
C LEU A 118 -5.78 1.89 -6.20
N GLY A 119 -4.55 1.72 -6.70
CA GLY A 119 -3.94 2.54 -7.74
C GLY A 119 -2.45 2.68 -7.52
N SER A 120 -1.82 3.63 -8.20
CA SER A 120 -0.37 3.87 -8.10
C SER A 120 0.05 4.58 -6.81
N ASP A 121 -0.88 5.28 -6.15
CA ASP A 121 -0.65 6.16 -5.01
C ASP A 121 -1.53 5.86 -3.79
N ALA A 122 -2.37 4.81 -3.85
CA ALA A 122 -3.26 4.42 -2.77
C ALA A 122 -3.29 2.90 -2.56
N ALA A 123 -3.44 2.50 -1.30
CA ALA A 123 -3.62 1.11 -0.91
C ALA A 123 -4.48 1.01 0.36
N VAL A 124 -5.18 -0.11 0.50
CA VAL A 124 -5.83 -0.50 1.74
C VAL A 124 -5.05 -1.64 2.40
N VAL A 125 -4.94 -1.59 3.72
CA VAL A 125 -4.35 -2.66 4.53
C VAL A 125 -5.37 -3.13 5.56
N LEU A 126 -5.74 -4.40 5.49
CA LEU A 126 -6.42 -5.10 6.56
C LEU A 126 -5.39 -5.80 7.43
N GLY A 127 -5.55 -5.75 8.75
CA GLY A 127 -4.64 -6.44 9.66
C GLY A 127 -5.22 -6.66 11.03
N ARG A 128 -4.41 -7.25 11.90
CA ARG A 128 -4.68 -7.42 13.33
C ARG A 128 -3.65 -6.67 14.14
N TRP A 129 -4.09 -6.15 15.29
CA TRP A 129 -3.23 -5.63 16.33
C TRP A 129 -3.45 -6.40 17.63
N LYS A 130 -2.39 -6.51 18.41
CA LYS A 130 -2.40 -7.08 19.75
C LYS A 130 -1.43 -6.33 20.63
N LEU A 131 -1.86 -5.99 21.85
CA LEU A 131 -1.00 -5.47 22.90
C LEU A 131 -0.81 -6.56 23.97
N LYS A 132 0.41 -6.96 24.22
CA LYS A 132 0.74 -7.84 25.36
C LYS A 132 1.13 -6.97 26.54
N ARG A 133 0.29 -6.92 27.58
CA ARG A 133 0.49 -6.25 28.84
C ARG A 133 0.66 -7.27 29.96
N ALA A 134 1.00 -6.82 31.17
CA ALA A 134 1.18 -7.71 32.31
C ALA A 134 -0.10 -8.44 32.71
N GLN A 135 -1.27 -7.75 32.62
CA GLN A 135 -2.54 -8.26 33.13
C GLN A 135 -3.58 -8.58 32.06
N ASP A 136 -3.40 -8.08 30.84
CA ASP A 136 -4.35 -8.28 29.74
C ASP A 136 -3.66 -8.38 28.36
N GLN A 137 -4.42 -8.77 27.37
CA GLN A 137 -3.95 -8.85 25.98
C GLN A 137 -5.00 -8.32 25.02
N PRO A 138 -5.35 -7.02 25.07
CA PRO A 138 -6.32 -6.46 24.15
C PRO A 138 -5.83 -6.60 22.71
N HIS A 139 -6.76 -6.92 21.83
CA HIS A 139 -6.48 -7.17 20.43
C HIS A 139 -7.68 -6.79 19.57
N GLY A 140 -7.48 -6.73 18.28
CA GLY A 140 -8.57 -6.44 17.36
C GLY A 140 -8.09 -6.39 15.92
N ARG A 141 -8.91 -5.78 15.08
CA ARG A 141 -8.61 -5.58 13.67
C ARG A 141 -8.50 -4.10 13.33
N PHE A 142 -7.81 -3.83 12.24
CA PHE A 142 -7.77 -2.51 11.65
C PHE A 142 -7.92 -2.57 10.13
N THR A 143 -8.47 -1.51 9.58
CA THR A 143 -8.42 -1.19 8.15
C THR A 143 -7.74 0.16 8.00
N LEU A 144 -6.61 0.18 7.31
CA LEU A 144 -5.83 1.39 7.06
C LEU A 144 -5.89 1.75 5.59
N ILE A 145 -6.12 3.04 5.29
CA ILE A 145 -5.90 3.57 3.94
C ILE A 145 -4.56 4.29 3.94
N PHE A 146 -3.68 3.85 3.05
CA PHE A 146 -2.40 4.48 2.77
C PHE A 146 -2.48 5.33 1.51
N ARG A 147 -1.80 6.48 1.53
CA ARG A 147 -1.54 7.31 0.34
C ARG A 147 -0.04 7.54 0.22
N LYS A 148 0.42 7.58 -1.04
CA LYS A 148 1.79 8.00 -1.35
C LYS A 148 1.85 9.52 -1.30
N THR A 149 2.66 10.06 -0.40
CA THR A 149 2.89 11.50 -0.18
C THR A 149 4.31 11.87 -0.59
N ALA A 150 4.69 13.14 -0.46
CA ALA A 150 6.08 13.58 -0.64
C ALA A 150 7.04 12.88 0.34
N ASP A 151 6.55 12.52 1.54
CA ASP A 151 7.32 11.81 2.57
C ASP A 151 7.28 10.28 2.42
N GLY A 152 6.72 9.75 1.32
CA GLY A 152 6.48 8.32 1.09
C GLY A 152 5.08 7.87 1.50
N TRP A 153 4.90 6.56 1.68
CA TRP A 153 3.61 5.99 2.05
C TRP A 153 3.23 6.35 3.48
N ARG A 154 2.02 6.90 3.69
CA ARG A 154 1.50 7.30 5.00
C ARG A 154 0.05 6.89 5.17
N ILE A 155 -0.33 6.56 6.40
CA ILE A 155 -1.72 6.30 6.79
C ILE A 155 -2.49 7.63 6.77
N VAL A 156 -3.57 7.68 6.00
CA VAL A 156 -4.49 8.83 5.95
C VAL A 156 -5.81 8.53 6.64
N HIS A 157 -6.16 7.26 6.77
CA HIS A 157 -7.35 6.80 7.48
C HIS A 157 -7.03 5.52 8.24
N ASP A 158 -7.44 5.46 9.48
CA ASP A 158 -7.34 4.30 10.37
C ASP A 158 -8.73 4.03 10.97
N HIS A 159 -9.25 2.85 10.73
CA HIS A 159 -10.44 2.35 11.42
C HIS A 159 -10.04 1.10 12.20
N THR A 160 -10.06 1.22 13.52
CA THR A 160 -9.62 0.19 14.45
C THR A 160 -10.77 -0.25 15.35
N SER A 161 -10.98 -1.56 15.45
CA SER A 161 -11.88 -2.21 16.40
C SER A 161 -11.10 -2.98 17.47
N GLU A 162 -11.71 -3.17 18.63
CA GLU A 162 -11.23 -4.03 19.71
C GLU A 162 -12.16 -5.21 19.84
N ALA A 163 -11.61 -6.44 19.93
CA ALA A 163 -12.40 -7.64 20.19
C ALA A 163 -12.88 -7.62 21.66
N LYS A 164 -14.12 -8.00 21.86
CA LYS A 164 -14.73 -8.17 23.18
C LYS A 164 -14.37 -9.53 23.75
#